data_d9a6d58a0b7e3a546c69d739379eb456
#
_entry.id   d9a6d58a0b7e3a546c69d739379eb456
#
_cell.length_a   1.000
_cell.length_b   1.000
_cell.length_c   1.000
_cell.angle_alpha   90.00
_cell.angle_beta   90.00
_cell.angle_gamma   90.00
#
_symmetry.space_group_name_H-M   'P 1'
#
loop_
_entity.id
_entity.type
_entity.pdbx_description
1 polymer ?
#
loop_
_entity_poly.entity_id
_entity_poly.type
_entity_poly.pdbx_seq_one_letter_code
_entity_poly.pdbx_strand_id
1 'polypeptide(L)'
;DEEEIGVFLTDCISNLYLKQASRTVYRNFILKTKSYAREHMSDGNLSLKWIAENYLYMNTDYVSREFYRETGEKFSTYLNRIRMEEAKQLLLLLGDEERIYQVAEQVGCSNARYFGQAFKKYTGQTPTAYIRQYKN
;
A
#
# COMPACT_ATOMS: atom_id res chain seq x y z
N ASP A 1 3.64 -50.49 12.25
CA ASP A 1 3.79 -50.28 13.68
C ASP A 1 3.12 -48.96 14.08
N GLU A 2 2.33 -48.99 15.14
CA GLU A 2 1.60 -47.83 15.62
C GLU A 2 2.52 -46.67 16.01
N GLU A 3 3.71 -46.97 16.55
CA GLU A 3 4.70 -45.96 16.92
C GLU A 3 5.26 -45.26 15.69
N GLU A 4 5.56 -45.99 14.61
CA GLU A 4 6.08 -45.40 13.37
C GLU A 4 5.04 -44.52 12.69
N ILE A 5 3.77 -44.93 12.67
CA ILE A 5 2.67 -44.15 12.14
C ILE A 5 2.48 -42.85 12.96
N GLY A 6 2.56 -42.97 14.30
CA GLY A 6 2.44 -41.82 15.19
C GLY A 6 3.54 -40.79 14.96
N VAL A 7 4.80 -41.22 14.82
CA VAL A 7 5.95 -40.37 14.55
C VAL A 7 5.80 -39.68 13.18
N PHE A 8 5.39 -40.43 12.16
CA PHE A 8 5.18 -39.89 10.81
C PHE A 8 4.10 -38.81 10.80
N LEU A 9 2.96 -39.05 11.46
CA LEU A 9 1.88 -38.06 11.53
C LEU A 9 2.31 -36.80 12.29
N THR A 10 3.10 -36.95 13.36
CA THR A 10 3.62 -35.83 14.13
C THR A 10 4.55 -34.96 13.28
N ASP A 11 5.43 -35.57 12.51
CA ASP A 11 6.34 -34.86 11.60
C ASP A 11 5.58 -34.11 10.51
N CYS A 12 4.55 -34.74 9.91
CA CYS A 12 3.70 -34.10 8.92
C CYS A 12 2.96 -32.90 9.49
N ILE A 13 2.41 -33.02 10.69
CA ILE A 13 1.70 -31.95 11.36
C ILE A 13 2.66 -30.79 11.68
N SER A 14 3.87 -31.09 12.17
CA SER A 14 4.88 -30.07 12.46
C SER A 14 5.29 -29.31 11.22
N ASN A 15 5.49 -30.01 10.09
CA ASN A 15 5.84 -29.39 8.81
C ASN A 15 4.72 -28.48 8.30
N LEU A 16 3.46 -28.91 8.41
CA LEU A 16 2.31 -28.09 8.03
C LEU A 16 2.20 -26.85 8.90
N TYR A 17 2.41 -27.00 10.20
CA TYR A 17 2.39 -25.89 11.14
C TYR A 17 3.47 -24.86 10.82
N LEU A 18 4.71 -25.30 10.53
CA LEU A 18 5.81 -24.40 10.17
C LEU A 18 5.51 -23.65 8.87
N LYS A 19 4.92 -24.31 7.87
CA LYS A 19 4.52 -23.65 6.63
C LYS A 19 3.45 -22.61 6.87
N GLN A 20 2.45 -22.91 7.70
CA GLN A 20 1.40 -21.95 8.06
C GLN A 20 1.97 -20.78 8.85
N ALA A 21 2.87 -21.02 9.79
CA ALA A 21 3.53 -19.98 10.57
C ALA A 21 4.34 -19.05 9.67
N SER A 22 5.08 -19.58 8.70
CA SER A 22 5.83 -18.81 7.72
C SER A 22 4.90 -17.94 6.88
N ARG A 23 3.80 -18.50 6.37
CA ARG A 23 2.80 -17.74 5.61
C ARG A 23 2.16 -16.64 6.46
N THR A 24 1.90 -16.90 7.73
CA THR A 24 1.34 -15.92 8.65
C THR A 24 2.31 -14.76 8.89
N VAL A 25 3.61 -15.04 9.07
CA VAL A 25 4.66 -14.04 9.22
C VAL A 25 4.75 -13.19 7.95
N TYR A 26 4.80 -13.81 6.77
CA TYR A 26 4.80 -13.14 5.49
C TYR A 26 3.61 -12.20 5.34
N ARG A 27 2.43 -12.75 5.59
CA ARG A 27 1.17 -12.01 5.49
C ARG A 27 1.15 -10.82 6.45
N ASN A 28 1.70 -11.00 7.66
CA ASN A 28 1.73 -9.95 8.67
C ASN A 28 2.55 -8.76 8.25
N PHE A 29 3.78 -8.94 7.72
CA PHE A 29 4.58 -7.78 7.38
C PHE A 29 4.07 -7.07 6.12
N ILE A 30 3.48 -7.78 5.15
CA ILE A 30 2.83 -7.15 3.99
C ILE A 30 1.62 -6.35 4.44
N LEU A 31 0.76 -6.89 5.31
CA LEU A 31 -0.38 -6.18 5.87
C LEU A 31 0.05 -4.96 6.70
N LYS A 32 1.11 -5.09 7.49
CA LYS A 32 1.68 -3.98 8.25
C LYS A 32 2.18 -2.87 7.33
N THR A 33 2.85 -3.26 6.23
CA THR A 33 3.34 -2.30 5.23
C THR A 33 2.17 -1.53 4.61
N LYS A 34 1.12 -2.23 4.21
CA LYS A 34 -0.08 -1.62 3.64
C LYS A 34 -0.78 -0.68 4.63
N SER A 35 -0.96 -1.14 5.86
CA SER A 35 -1.59 -0.32 6.91
C SER A 35 -0.78 0.93 7.21
N TYR A 36 0.53 0.80 7.32
CA TYR A 36 1.42 1.93 7.56
C TYR A 36 1.33 2.94 6.42
N ALA A 37 1.33 2.46 5.18
CA ALA A 37 1.21 3.33 4.01
C ALA A 37 -0.12 4.11 4.01
N ARG A 38 -1.22 3.46 4.37
CA ARG A 38 -2.53 4.11 4.44
C ARG A 38 -2.61 5.15 5.54
N GLU A 39 -2.02 4.88 6.70
CA GLU A 39 -2.02 5.80 7.83
C GLU A 39 -1.10 7.00 7.60
N HIS A 40 -0.05 6.84 6.82
CA HIS A 40 0.99 7.86 6.62
C HIS A 40 1.13 8.32 5.17
N MET A 41 0.10 8.11 4.34
CA MET A 41 0.15 8.51 2.93
C MET A 41 0.30 10.03 2.75
N SER A 42 -0.11 10.82 3.74
CA SER A 42 0.05 12.27 3.72
C SER A 42 1.51 12.71 3.84
N ASP A 43 2.39 11.83 4.29
CA ASP A 43 3.82 12.11 4.33
C ASP A 43 4.41 11.92 2.93
N GLY A 44 4.81 13.03 2.30
CA GLY A 44 5.39 13.00 0.94
C GLY A 44 6.71 12.28 0.85
N ASN A 45 7.41 12.09 1.98
CA ASN A 45 8.68 11.40 2.06
C ASN A 45 8.55 9.91 2.37
N LEU A 46 7.34 9.40 2.47
CA LEU A 46 7.11 7.99 2.76
C LEU A 46 7.71 7.10 1.66
N SER A 47 8.52 6.13 2.07
CA SER A 47 9.17 5.19 1.16
C SER A 47 9.16 3.79 1.77
N LEU A 48 9.24 2.78 0.91
CA LEU A 48 9.38 1.40 1.38
C LEU A 48 10.67 1.21 2.18
N LYS A 49 11.75 1.89 1.78
CA LYS A 49 13.02 1.85 2.50
C LYS A 49 12.84 2.30 3.94
N TRP A 50 12.16 3.42 4.15
CA TRP A 50 11.89 3.92 5.50
C TRP A 50 11.07 2.93 6.32
N ILE A 51 10.01 2.39 5.73
CA ILE A 51 9.13 1.41 6.41
C ILE A 51 9.92 0.16 6.78
N ALA A 52 10.71 -0.38 5.84
CA ALA A 52 11.49 -1.59 6.08
C ALA A 52 12.52 -1.38 7.19
N GLU A 53 13.25 -0.28 7.16
CA GLU A 53 14.34 -0.01 8.11
C GLU A 53 13.85 0.41 9.49
N ASN A 54 12.78 1.24 9.57
CA ASN A 54 12.37 1.89 10.81
C ASN A 54 11.11 1.32 11.45
N TYR A 55 10.29 0.64 10.69
CA TYR A 55 9.04 0.06 11.19
C TYR A 55 9.09 -1.47 11.24
N LEU A 56 9.56 -2.10 10.16
CA LEU A 56 9.63 -3.56 10.08
C LEU A 56 10.95 -4.13 10.60
N TYR A 57 12.02 -3.32 10.61
CA TYR A 57 13.39 -3.76 10.92
C TYR A 57 13.81 -4.93 10.04
N MET A 58 13.56 -4.80 8.73
CA MET A 58 13.83 -5.83 7.73
C MET A 58 14.63 -5.25 6.58
N ASN A 59 15.28 -6.12 5.81
CA ASN A 59 16.01 -5.73 4.61
C ASN A 59 15.05 -5.18 3.56
N THR A 60 15.36 -3.99 3.02
CA THR A 60 14.51 -3.29 2.05
C THR A 60 14.30 -4.10 0.78
N ASP A 61 15.36 -4.70 0.23
CA ASP A 61 15.27 -5.46 -1.01
C ASP A 61 14.38 -6.69 -0.84
N TYR A 62 14.49 -7.36 0.31
CA TYR A 62 13.64 -8.48 0.63
C TYR A 62 12.17 -8.09 0.73
N VAL A 63 11.87 -7.00 1.47
CA VAL A 63 10.51 -6.49 1.61
C VAL A 63 9.94 -6.11 0.25
N SER A 64 10.74 -5.43 -0.59
CA SER A 64 10.34 -5.01 -1.93
C SER A 64 9.94 -6.20 -2.81
N ARG A 65 10.78 -7.24 -2.83
CA ARG A 65 10.50 -8.45 -3.62
C ARG A 65 9.26 -9.18 -3.14
N GLU A 66 9.12 -9.33 -1.83
CA GLU A 66 7.99 -10.06 -1.26
C GLU A 66 6.69 -9.25 -1.40
N PHE A 67 6.77 -7.93 -1.31
CA PHE A 67 5.60 -7.08 -1.56
C PHE A 67 5.10 -7.28 -3.00
N TYR A 68 6.00 -7.23 -3.98
CA TYR A 68 5.64 -7.46 -5.39
C TYR A 68 5.08 -8.88 -5.60
N ARG A 69 5.73 -9.87 -4.98
CA ARG A 69 5.31 -11.27 -5.11
C ARG A 69 3.90 -11.50 -4.57
N GLU A 70 3.60 -10.92 -3.39
CA GLU A 70 2.31 -11.13 -2.73
C GLU A 70 1.18 -10.27 -3.31
N THR A 71 1.49 -9.04 -3.75
CA THR A 71 0.48 -8.08 -4.19
C THR A 71 0.35 -7.96 -5.70
N GLY A 72 1.37 -8.39 -6.45
CA GLY A 72 1.42 -8.24 -7.89
C GLY A 72 1.81 -6.84 -8.37
N GLU A 73 2.09 -5.91 -7.45
CA GLU A 73 2.48 -4.54 -7.82
C GLU A 73 3.64 -4.06 -6.95
N LYS A 74 4.43 -3.12 -7.49
CA LYS A 74 5.50 -2.47 -6.71
C LYS A 74 4.87 -1.59 -5.64
N PHE A 75 5.59 -1.40 -4.52
CA PHE A 75 5.12 -0.55 -3.44
C PHE A 75 4.84 0.89 -3.92
N SER A 76 5.70 1.43 -4.79
CA SER A 76 5.49 2.78 -5.35
C SER A 76 4.17 2.89 -6.13
N THR A 77 3.82 1.86 -6.88
CA THR A 77 2.55 1.78 -7.60
C THR A 77 1.37 1.71 -6.61
N TYR A 78 1.51 0.87 -5.59
CA TYR A 78 0.51 0.75 -4.53
C TYR A 78 0.29 2.09 -3.82
N LEU A 79 1.37 2.75 -3.41
CA LEU A 79 1.29 4.03 -2.71
C LEU A 79 0.63 5.10 -3.57
N ASN A 80 1.00 5.17 -4.85
CA ASN A 80 0.36 6.11 -5.78
C ASN A 80 -1.13 5.83 -5.91
N ARG A 81 -1.51 4.56 -6.01
CA ARG A 81 -2.92 4.16 -6.14
C ARG A 81 -3.74 4.58 -4.93
N ILE A 82 -3.27 4.30 -3.71
CA ILE A 82 -4.03 4.67 -2.51
C ILE A 82 -4.11 6.19 -2.34
N ARG A 83 -3.06 6.92 -2.72
CA ARG A 83 -3.06 8.39 -2.71
C ARG A 83 -4.08 8.95 -3.69
N MET A 84 -4.15 8.41 -4.91
CA MET A 84 -5.08 8.88 -5.92
C MET A 84 -6.53 8.49 -5.59
N GLU A 85 -6.76 7.32 -5.02
CA GLU A 85 -8.10 6.93 -4.58
C GLU A 85 -8.60 7.83 -3.44
N GLU A 86 -7.75 8.17 -2.49
CA GLU A 86 -8.07 9.13 -1.43
C GLU A 86 -8.31 10.52 -2.02
N ALA A 87 -7.49 10.94 -2.99
CA ALA A 87 -7.66 12.21 -3.67
C ALA A 87 -9.02 12.33 -4.35
N LYS A 88 -9.50 11.26 -4.98
CA LYS A 88 -10.82 11.24 -5.62
C LYS A 88 -11.92 11.57 -4.59
N GLN A 89 -11.86 10.95 -3.43
CA GLN A 89 -12.84 11.18 -2.37
C GLN A 89 -12.75 12.60 -1.81
N LEU A 90 -11.54 13.09 -1.56
CA LEU A 90 -11.33 14.43 -1.03
C LEU A 90 -11.75 15.52 -2.01
N LEU A 91 -11.50 15.34 -3.30
CA LEU A 91 -11.92 16.29 -4.34
C LEU A 91 -13.44 16.42 -4.37
N LEU A 92 -14.17 15.32 -4.26
CA LEU A 92 -15.62 15.35 -4.23
C LEU A 92 -16.16 15.94 -2.93
N LEU A 93 -15.50 15.64 -1.80
CA LEU A 93 -15.91 16.12 -0.49
C LEU A 93 -15.71 17.63 -0.37
N LEU A 94 -14.54 18.13 -0.77
CA LEU A 94 -14.22 19.55 -0.72
C LEU A 94 -14.88 20.33 -1.85
N GLY A 95 -15.08 19.72 -3.01
CA GLY A 95 -15.89 20.21 -4.11
C GLY A 95 -15.48 21.57 -4.72
N ASP A 96 -14.26 22.02 -4.49
CA ASP A 96 -13.81 23.36 -4.80
C ASP A 96 -12.47 23.35 -5.51
N GLU A 97 -12.42 23.94 -6.71
CA GLU A 97 -11.21 23.99 -7.51
C GLU A 97 -10.07 24.74 -6.79
N GLU A 98 -10.41 25.73 -5.97
CA GLU A 98 -9.44 26.50 -5.22
C GLU A 98 -8.73 25.68 -4.15
N ARG A 99 -9.31 24.56 -3.73
CA ARG A 99 -8.76 23.68 -2.70
C ARG A 99 -8.02 22.46 -3.21
N ILE A 100 -7.79 22.38 -4.52
CA ILE A 100 -7.07 21.25 -5.12
C ILE A 100 -5.67 21.11 -4.50
N TYR A 101 -4.99 22.23 -4.21
CA TYR A 101 -3.68 22.17 -3.56
C TYR A 101 -3.73 21.55 -2.16
N GLN A 102 -4.83 21.76 -1.41
CA GLN A 102 -5.03 21.15 -0.09
C GLN A 102 -5.18 19.63 -0.22
N VAL A 103 -5.91 19.18 -1.22
CA VAL A 103 -6.04 17.73 -1.50
C VAL A 103 -4.68 17.16 -1.82
N ALA A 104 -3.88 17.82 -2.67
CA ALA A 104 -2.54 17.39 -3.01
C ALA A 104 -1.67 17.21 -1.76
N GLU A 105 -1.69 18.18 -0.86
CA GLU A 105 -0.95 18.09 0.41
C GLU A 105 -1.42 16.94 1.28
N GLN A 106 -2.73 16.76 1.42
CA GLN A 106 -3.29 15.71 2.27
C GLN A 106 -2.98 14.30 1.78
N VAL A 107 -2.78 14.12 0.48
CA VAL A 107 -2.41 12.82 -0.05
C VAL A 107 -0.89 12.65 -0.26
N GLY A 108 -0.10 13.59 0.27
CA GLY A 108 1.36 13.47 0.24
C GLY A 108 2.03 13.96 -1.03
N CYS A 109 1.31 14.72 -1.88
CA CYS A 109 1.84 15.34 -3.09
C CYS A 109 2.02 16.83 -2.83
N SER A 110 3.21 17.26 -2.42
CA SER A 110 3.47 18.65 -2.06
C SER A 110 3.42 19.62 -3.26
N ASN A 111 3.58 19.11 -4.48
CA ASN A 111 3.57 19.90 -5.70
C ASN A 111 2.24 19.69 -6.43
N ALA A 112 1.41 20.76 -6.49
CA ALA A 112 0.08 20.68 -7.11
C ALA A 112 0.15 20.32 -8.60
N ARG A 113 1.18 20.79 -9.31
CA ARG A 113 1.37 20.46 -10.74
C ARG A 113 1.66 18.97 -10.92
N TYR A 114 2.55 18.43 -10.10
CA TYR A 114 2.85 16.99 -10.11
C TYR A 114 1.60 16.19 -9.76
N PHE A 115 0.86 16.62 -8.75
CA PHE A 115 -0.40 15.97 -8.36
C PHE A 115 -1.39 15.94 -9.54
N GLY A 116 -1.56 17.07 -10.24
CA GLY A 116 -2.47 17.16 -11.39
C GLY A 116 -2.11 16.18 -12.49
N GLN A 117 -0.81 16.05 -12.79
CA GLN A 117 -0.32 15.11 -13.79
C GLN A 117 -0.52 13.66 -13.36
N ALA A 118 -0.20 13.34 -12.11
CA ALA A 118 -0.37 11.99 -11.57
C ALA A 118 -1.85 11.60 -11.52
N PHE A 119 -2.71 12.51 -11.11
CA PHE A 119 -4.16 12.28 -11.07
C PHE A 119 -4.73 12.02 -12.46
N LYS A 120 -4.32 12.84 -13.44
CA LYS A 120 -4.76 12.66 -14.83
C LYS A 120 -4.28 11.33 -15.40
N LYS A 121 -3.04 10.95 -15.12
CA LYS A 121 -2.49 9.67 -15.57
C LYS A 121 -3.26 8.49 -14.97
N TYR A 122 -3.65 8.60 -13.71
CA TYR A 122 -4.35 7.53 -13.00
C TYR A 122 -5.82 7.44 -13.38
N THR A 123 -6.54 8.58 -13.43
CA THR A 123 -7.99 8.63 -13.63
C THR A 123 -8.40 8.90 -15.08
N GLY A 124 -7.51 9.44 -15.90
CA GLY A 124 -7.83 9.91 -17.24
C GLY A 124 -8.33 11.34 -17.28
N GLN A 125 -8.53 11.99 -16.14
CA GLN A 125 -9.07 13.36 -16.05
C GLN A 125 -8.21 14.22 -15.11
N THR A 126 -8.16 15.53 -15.39
CA THR A 126 -7.56 16.47 -14.46
C THR A 126 -8.42 16.56 -13.19
N PRO A 127 -7.85 16.99 -12.05
CA PRO A 127 -8.64 17.18 -10.84
C PRO A 127 -9.82 18.14 -11.05
N THR A 128 -9.61 19.22 -11.81
CA THR A 128 -10.67 20.18 -12.12
C THR A 128 -11.80 19.53 -12.93
N ALA A 129 -11.45 18.78 -13.98
CA ALA A 129 -12.43 18.08 -14.81
C ALA A 129 -13.20 17.04 -13.98
N TYR A 130 -12.52 16.35 -13.08
CA TYR A 130 -13.13 15.36 -12.20
C TYR A 130 -14.17 15.99 -11.27
N ILE A 131 -13.83 17.11 -10.63
CA ILE A 131 -14.77 17.84 -9.79
C ILE A 131 -16.01 18.27 -10.58
N ARG A 132 -15.80 18.87 -11.77
CA ARG A 132 -16.91 19.36 -12.59
C ARG A 132 -17.84 18.25 -13.04
N GLN A 133 -17.29 17.09 -13.39
CA GLN A 133 -18.09 15.94 -13.84
C GLN A 133 -19.02 15.41 -12.74
N TYR A 134 -18.56 15.34 -11.50
CA TYR A 134 -19.30 14.73 -10.40
C TYR A 134 -20.05 15.72 -9.54
N LYS A 135 -19.86 17.02 -9.74
CA LYS A 135 -20.50 18.06 -8.94
C LYS A 135 -21.89 18.43 -9.48
N ASN A 136 -22.16 18.09 -10.72
CA ASN A 136 -23.46 18.33 -11.37
C ASN A 136 -24.36 17.11 -11.15
#